data_3a1bd5722b4ba090257a3d819b616581
#
_entry.id   3a1bd5722b4ba090257a3d819b616581
#
_cell.length_a   1.000
_cell.length_b   1.000
_cell.length_c   1.000
_cell.angle_alpha   90.00
_cell.angle_beta   90.00
_cell.angle_gamma   90.00
#
_symmetry.space_group_name_H-M   'P 1'
#
loop_
_entity.id
_entity.type
_entity.pdbx_description
1 polymer ?
#
loop_
_entity_poly.entity_id
_entity_poly.type
_entity_poly.pdbx_seq_one_letter_code
_entity_poly.pdbx_strand_id
1 'polypeptide(L)'
;MNWLKYQDLKKSSKVILEKSNEDNIYNIKQKRFDPDTGSVLEDRIYTYNIRNLIDEQKRYLKESEDSKKKYDAITAVIDDINNL
;
A
#
# COMPACT_ATOMS: atom_id res chain seq x y z
N MET A 1 1.07 4.28 -5.45
CA MET A 1 0.38 2.97 -5.49
C MET A 1 -1.13 3.15 -5.43
N ASN A 2 -1.89 2.34 -6.12
CA ASN A 2 -3.35 2.37 -6.03
C ASN A 2 -3.81 1.52 -4.84
N TRP A 3 -4.32 2.17 -3.80
CA TRP A 3 -4.75 1.50 -2.57
C TRP A 3 -5.90 0.52 -2.79
N LEU A 4 -6.74 0.74 -3.78
CA LEU A 4 -7.84 -0.16 -4.10
C LEU A 4 -7.36 -1.54 -4.54
N LYS A 5 -6.15 -1.62 -5.10
CA LYS A 5 -5.54 -2.88 -5.54
C LYS A 5 -4.65 -3.54 -4.47
N TYR A 6 -4.33 -2.81 -3.41
CA TYR A 6 -3.42 -3.30 -2.38
C TYR A 6 -3.88 -4.61 -1.75
N GLN A 7 -5.15 -4.70 -1.39
CA GLN A 7 -5.73 -5.88 -0.76
C GLN A 7 -5.61 -7.12 -1.65
N ASP A 8 -5.92 -6.98 -2.93
CA ASP A 8 -5.85 -8.07 -3.89
C ASP A 8 -4.41 -8.53 -4.09
N LEU A 9 -3.48 -7.59 -4.19
CA LEU A 9 -2.05 -7.88 -4.33
C LEU A 9 -1.53 -8.59 -3.09
N LYS A 10 -1.97 -8.18 -1.90
CA LYS A 10 -1.58 -8.83 -0.64
C LYS A 10 -2.09 -10.25 -0.56
N LYS A 11 -3.34 -10.51 -0.92
CA LYS A 11 -3.91 -11.84 -0.96
C LYS A 11 -3.18 -12.77 -1.92
N SER A 12 -2.66 -12.21 -3.02
CA SER A 12 -1.88 -12.96 -4.02
C SER A 12 -0.40 -13.07 -3.66
N SER A 13 0.02 -12.57 -2.49
CA SER A 13 1.43 -12.53 -2.05
C SER A 13 2.34 -11.75 -3.01
N LYS A 14 1.78 -10.77 -3.72
CA LYS A 14 2.51 -9.93 -4.68
C LYS A 14 3.03 -8.63 -4.09
N VAL A 15 2.68 -8.31 -2.84
CA VAL A 15 3.23 -7.18 -2.10
C VAL A 15 3.75 -7.64 -0.75
N ILE A 16 4.84 -7.00 -0.32
CA ILE A 16 5.46 -7.23 0.99
C ILE A 16 5.59 -5.87 1.66
N LEU A 17 5.09 -5.77 2.88
CA LEU A 17 5.18 -4.57 3.70
C LEU A 17 6.35 -4.73 4.67
N GLU A 18 7.28 -3.77 4.66
CA GLU A 18 8.47 -3.79 5.51
C GLU A 18 8.64 -2.47 6.23
N LYS A 19 9.19 -2.54 7.44
CA LYS A 19 9.58 -1.36 8.20
C LYS A 19 10.95 -0.89 7.71
N SER A 20 11.07 0.43 7.47
CA SER A 20 12.36 1.06 7.12
C SER A 20 13.22 1.24 8.37
N ASN A 21 14.51 1.58 8.17
CA ASN A 21 15.43 1.96 9.25
C ASN A 21 15.08 3.31 9.88
N GLU A 22 14.29 4.13 9.20
CA GLU A 22 13.84 5.41 9.72
C GLU A 22 12.49 5.27 10.44
N ASP A 23 12.31 6.04 11.50
CA ASP A 23 11.04 6.05 12.24
C ASP A 23 9.91 6.56 11.36
N ASN A 24 8.75 5.91 11.47
CA ASN A 24 7.53 6.25 10.72
C ASN A 24 7.61 6.06 9.21
N ILE A 25 8.69 5.47 8.70
CA ILE A 25 8.87 5.19 7.27
C ILE A 25 8.71 3.69 7.03
N TYR A 26 7.91 3.35 6.02
CA TYR A 26 7.61 1.97 5.63
C TYR A 26 7.76 1.80 4.13
N ASN A 27 8.17 0.62 3.72
CA ASN A 27 8.35 0.25 2.32
C ASN A 27 7.33 -0.80 1.92
N ILE A 28 6.71 -0.61 0.77
CA ILE A 28 5.88 -1.63 0.14
C ILE A 28 6.61 -2.10 -1.11
N LYS A 29 7.00 -3.38 -1.13
CA LYS A 29 7.64 -4.01 -2.27
C LYS A 29 6.58 -4.73 -3.09
N GLN A 30 6.43 -4.36 -4.35
CA GLN A 30 5.51 -5.00 -5.26
C GLN A 30 6.27 -5.86 -6.25
N LYS A 31 5.95 -7.16 -6.30
CA LYS A 31 6.51 -8.08 -7.28
C LYS A 31 5.97 -7.74 -8.66
N ARG A 32 6.86 -7.79 -9.66
CA ARG A 32 6.52 -7.48 -11.03
C ARG A 32 6.90 -8.65 -11.93
N PHE A 33 6.11 -8.83 -12.97
CA PHE A 33 6.34 -9.88 -13.97
C PHE A 33 6.23 -9.29 -15.35
N ASP A 34 7.04 -9.82 -16.27
CA ASP A 34 6.93 -9.47 -17.68
C ASP A 34 5.60 -10.01 -18.22
N PRO A 35 4.73 -9.16 -18.79
CA PRO A 35 3.43 -9.61 -19.30
C PRO A 35 3.53 -10.57 -20.47
N ASP A 36 4.63 -10.55 -21.23
CA ASP A 36 4.81 -11.38 -22.42
C ASP A 36 5.44 -12.73 -22.11
N THR A 37 6.43 -12.76 -21.20
CA THR A 37 7.20 -13.97 -20.89
C THR A 37 6.91 -14.58 -19.54
N GLY A 38 6.27 -13.83 -18.63
CA GLY A 38 6.05 -14.24 -17.24
C GLY A 38 7.31 -14.22 -16.38
N SER A 39 8.43 -13.73 -16.92
CA SER A 39 9.69 -13.65 -16.18
C SER A 39 9.59 -12.65 -15.03
N VAL A 40 10.27 -12.95 -13.91
CA VAL A 40 10.30 -12.06 -12.75
C VAL A 40 11.15 -10.83 -13.08
N LEU A 41 10.58 -9.65 -12.89
CA LEU A 41 11.26 -8.37 -12.99
C LEU A 41 11.68 -7.91 -11.60
N GLU A 42 12.50 -6.83 -11.55
CA GLU A 42 12.84 -6.20 -10.25
C GLU A 42 11.60 -5.72 -9.53
N ASP A 43 11.59 -5.85 -8.20
CA ASP A 43 10.50 -5.38 -7.37
C ASP A 43 10.39 -3.84 -7.46
N ARG A 44 9.15 -3.36 -7.51
CA ARG A 44 8.88 -1.94 -7.39
C ARG A 44 8.74 -1.60 -5.92
N ILE A 45 9.51 -0.61 -5.46
CA ILE A 45 9.53 -0.20 -4.06
C ILE A 45 8.84 1.15 -3.91
N TYR A 46 7.82 1.21 -3.04
CA TYR A 46 7.16 2.44 -2.63
C TYR A 46 7.53 2.74 -1.19
N THR A 47 7.95 3.96 -0.90
CA THR A 47 8.29 4.40 0.44
C THR A 47 7.25 5.40 0.94
N TYR A 48 6.71 5.14 2.13
CA TYR A 48 5.65 5.97 2.72
C TYR A 48 5.98 6.35 4.16
N ASN A 49 5.58 7.59 4.52
CA ASN A 49 5.55 8.03 5.90
C ASN A 49 4.15 7.78 6.45
N ILE A 50 4.06 7.11 7.62
CA ILE A 50 2.77 6.77 8.23
C ILE A 50 1.89 8.01 8.49
N ARG A 51 2.49 9.15 8.82
CA ARG A 51 1.76 10.39 9.06
C ARG A 51 1.07 10.89 7.80
N ASN A 52 1.73 10.76 6.65
CA ASN A 52 1.16 11.13 5.35
C ASN A 52 -0.01 10.21 4.98
N LEU A 53 0.11 8.92 5.30
CA LEU A 53 -0.99 7.97 5.08
C LEU A 53 -2.21 8.29 5.95
N ILE A 54 -1.99 8.67 7.20
CA ILE A 54 -3.06 9.07 8.11
C ILE A 54 -3.73 10.36 7.63
N ASP A 55 -2.97 11.33 7.16
CA ASP A 55 -3.50 12.58 6.61
C ASP A 55 -4.35 12.31 5.36
N GLU A 56 -3.89 11.43 4.49
CA GLU A 56 -4.63 11.01 3.31
C GLU A 56 -5.92 10.28 3.69
N GLN A 57 -5.88 9.41 4.70
CA GLN A 57 -7.05 8.73 5.25
C GLN A 57 -8.11 9.73 5.72
N LYS A 58 -7.69 10.75 6.48
CA LYS A 58 -8.59 11.80 6.98
C LYS A 58 -9.22 12.60 5.82
N ARG A 59 -8.45 12.85 4.78
CA ARG A 59 -8.95 13.55 3.60
C ARG A 59 -10.06 12.75 2.91
N TYR A 60 -9.86 11.45 2.73
CA TYR A 60 -10.88 10.57 2.14
C TYR A 60 -12.15 10.52 2.98
N LEU A 61 -12.03 10.57 4.30
CA LEU A 61 -13.18 10.56 5.21
C LEU A 61 -14.08 11.80 5.01
N LYS A 62 -13.49 12.94 4.62
CA LYS A 62 -14.21 14.21 4.41
C LYS A 62 -14.79 14.37 3.01
N GLU A 63 -14.36 13.53 2.06
CA GLU A 63 -14.83 13.57 0.68
C GLU A 63 -16.13 12.77 0.51
N SER A 64 -16.64 12.73 -0.73
CA SER A 64 -17.89 12.06 -1.09
C SER A 64 -17.83 10.54 -0.88
N GLU A 65 -19.00 9.88 -1.08
CA GLU A 65 -19.11 8.42 -0.95
C GLU A 65 -18.14 7.62 -1.82
N ASP A 66 -17.73 8.15 -2.98
CA ASP A 66 -16.75 7.51 -3.84
C ASP A 66 -15.38 7.34 -3.17
N SER A 67 -15.07 8.19 -2.20
CA SER A 67 -13.82 8.13 -1.45
C SER A 67 -13.85 7.12 -0.31
N LYS A 68 -15.01 6.57 0.04
CA LYS A 68 -15.12 5.57 1.11
C LYS A 68 -14.31 4.32 0.81
N LYS A 69 -14.32 3.84 -0.42
CA LYS A 69 -13.52 2.68 -0.83
C LYS A 69 -12.03 2.95 -0.66
N LYS A 70 -11.59 4.16 -1.01
CA LYS A 70 -10.19 4.59 -0.82
C LYS A 70 -9.85 4.71 0.66
N TYR A 71 -10.76 5.23 1.47
CA TYR A 71 -10.60 5.30 2.92
C TYR A 71 -10.43 3.90 3.52
N ASP A 72 -11.29 2.96 3.16
CA ASP A 72 -11.23 1.59 3.65
C ASP A 72 -9.92 0.90 3.21
N ALA A 73 -9.49 1.15 1.98
CA ALA A 73 -8.26 0.57 1.45
C ALA A 73 -7.02 1.09 2.20
N ILE A 74 -6.91 2.40 2.41
CA ILE A 74 -5.77 2.98 3.12
C ILE A 74 -5.81 2.63 4.61
N THR A 75 -6.99 2.48 5.19
CA THR A 75 -7.15 2.01 6.57
C THR A 75 -6.56 0.62 6.74
N ALA A 76 -6.78 -0.28 5.80
CA ALA A 76 -6.20 -1.61 5.82
C ALA A 76 -4.67 -1.58 5.76
N VAL A 77 -4.11 -0.68 4.95
CA VAL A 77 -2.65 -0.49 4.88
C VAL A 77 -2.09 -0.01 6.22
N ILE A 78 -2.74 0.98 6.83
CA ILE A 78 -2.33 1.52 8.13
C ILE A 78 -2.40 0.46 9.22
N ASP A 79 -3.46 -0.35 9.23
CA ASP A 79 -3.61 -1.45 10.18
C ASP A 79 -2.49 -2.50 10.00
N ASP A 80 -2.14 -2.83 8.77
CA ASP A 80 -1.05 -3.76 8.47
C ASP A 80 0.30 -3.20 8.96
N ILE A 81 0.53 -1.90 8.80
CA ILE A 81 1.72 -1.22 9.31
C ILE A 81 1.79 -1.32 10.84
N ASN A 82 0.67 -1.07 11.52
CA ASN A 82 0.61 -1.12 12.97
C ASN A 82 0.81 -2.54 13.54
N ASN A 83 0.61 -3.56 12.71
CA ASN A 83 0.82 -4.95 13.09
C ASN A 83 2.21 -5.51 12.74
N LEU A 84 3.08 -4.69 12.21
CA LEU A 84 4.47 -5.08 11.92
C LEU A 84 5.31 -5.26 13.20
#